data_a3c0b972d6068f61ecb838f7e81c6196
#
_entry.id   a3c0b972d6068f61ecb838f7e81c6196
#
_cell.length_a   1.000
_cell.length_b   1.000
_cell.length_c   1.000
_cell.angle_alpha   90.00
_cell.angle_beta   90.00
_cell.angle_gamma   90.00
#
_symmetry.space_group_name_H-M   'P 1'
#
loop_
_entity.id
_entity.type
_entity.pdbx_description
1 polymer ?
#
loop_
_entity_poly.entity_id
_entity_poly.type
_entity_poly.pdbx_seq_one_letter_code
_entity_poly.pdbx_strand_id
1 'polypeptide(L)'
;RYLTSKGFKKDREGLLKLKESEIRLIENGRTTCKEYSNLQIRIRSLLHERNADKKQKNLKNQTVSQRLFFWKKGLEIFLKAPIFGHGPGGSKVEYKEDYKTNETPLFAHNQFLTQLINLGISGFIIWLLILLYSFFQTNKKLTSILIPYLVLMFLSFLSDDMIEVQAGVTIFSLIGTMILFSDPTIITEKKS
;
A
#
# COMPACT_ATOMS: atom_id res chain seq x y z
N ARG A 1 -13.85 -1.80 -26.87
CA ARG A 1 -14.53 -1.83 -25.55
C ARG A 1 -15.84 -1.07 -25.60
N TYR A 2 -15.90 0.17 -26.15
CA TYR A 2 -17.13 0.95 -26.23
C TYR A 2 -18.26 0.23 -26.98
N LEU A 3 -17.99 -0.34 -28.17
CA LEU A 3 -18.94 -1.15 -28.96
C LEU A 3 -19.53 -2.30 -28.14
N THR A 4 -18.67 -3.06 -27.45
CA THR A 4 -19.10 -4.17 -26.60
C THR A 4 -19.95 -3.71 -25.42
N SER A 5 -19.69 -2.54 -24.86
CA SER A 5 -20.48 -1.98 -23.77
C SER A 5 -21.89 -1.56 -24.22
N LYS A 6 -22.06 -1.32 -25.51
CA LYS A 6 -23.33 -0.98 -26.17
C LYS A 6 -24.03 -2.21 -26.76
N GLY A 7 -23.41 -3.40 -26.67
CA GLY A 7 -23.93 -4.65 -27.23
C GLY A 7 -23.66 -4.85 -28.71
N PHE A 8 -22.80 -4.02 -29.31
CA PHE A 8 -22.42 -4.15 -30.72
C PHE A 8 -21.22 -5.07 -30.90
N LYS A 9 -21.18 -5.79 -32.02
CA LYS A 9 -20.01 -6.57 -32.43
C LYS A 9 -18.83 -5.66 -32.76
N LYS A 10 -17.61 -6.15 -32.60
CA LYS A 10 -16.36 -5.45 -32.93
C LYS A 10 -16.00 -5.64 -34.42
N ASP A 11 -16.93 -5.29 -35.28
CA ASP A 11 -16.81 -5.38 -36.72
C ASP A 11 -17.14 -4.05 -37.40
N ARG A 12 -17.01 -4.00 -38.71
CA ARG A 12 -17.29 -2.79 -39.51
C ARG A 12 -18.75 -2.35 -39.39
N GLU A 13 -19.68 -3.28 -39.28
CA GLU A 13 -21.11 -2.96 -39.12
C GLU A 13 -21.42 -2.34 -37.75
N GLY A 14 -20.75 -2.83 -36.67
CA GLY A 14 -20.87 -2.26 -35.34
C GLY A 14 -20.34 -0.84 -35.25
N LEU A 15 -19.27 -0.53 -36.01
CA LEU A 15 -18.72 0.83 -36.11
C LEU A 15 -19.67 1.80 -36.83
N LEU A 16 -20.29 1.36 -37.92
CA LEU A 16 -21.24 2.18 -38.70
C LEU A 16 -22.52 2.53 -37.93
N LYS A 17 -22.84 1.78 -36.87
CA LYS A 17 -23.99 2.04 -35.97
C LYS A 17 -23.71 3.10 -34.90
N LEU A 18 -22.49 3.63 -34.82
CA LEU A 18 -22.15 4.69 -33.87
C LEU A 18 -22.57 6.05 -34.39
N LYS A 19 -23.11 6.86 -33.50
CA LYS A 19 -23.38 8.28 -33.77
C LYS A 19 -22.08 9.08 -33.74
N GLU A 20 -22.03 10.19 -34.49
CA GLU A 20 -20.85 11.05 -34.58
C GLU A 20 -20.41 11.58 -33.19
N SER A 21 -21.36 11.88 -32.31
CA SER A 21 -21.09 12.25 -30.91
C SER A 21 -20.42 11.13 -30.11
N GLU A 22 -20.72 9.89 -30.40
CA GLU A 22 -20.12 8.73 -29.75
C GLU A 22 -18.70 8.44 -30.25
N ILE A 23 -18.46 8.72 -31.54
CA ILE A 23 -17.12 8.63 -32.12
C ILE A 23 -16.20 9.64 -31.42
N ARG A 24 -16.64 10.89 -31.27
CA ARG A 24 -15.88 11.92 -30.53
C ARG A 24 -15.60 11.52 -29.06
N LEU A 25 -16.55 10.85 -28.40
CA LEU A 25 -16.33 10.34 -27.04
C LEU A 25 -15.26 9.24 -27.00
N ILE A 26 -15.22 8.37 -28.00
CA ILE A 26 -14.21 7.31 -28.12
C ILE A 26 -12.82 7.91 -28.41
N GLU A 27 -12.74 8.90 -29.31
CA GLU A 27 -11.51 9.65 -29.60
C GLU A 27 -10.95 10.35 -28.36
N ASN A 28 -11.82 10.86 -27.49
CA ASN A 28 -11.48 11.41 -26.18
C ASN A 28 -11.20 10.34 -25.09
N GLY A 29 -10.99 9.10 -25.49
CA GLY A 29 -10.59 8.01 -24.59
C GLY A 29 -11.73 7.31 -23.82
N ARG A 30 -12.99 7.60 -24.14
CA ARG A 30 -14.12 6.97 -23.44
C ARG A 30 -14.29 5.51 -23.89
N THR A 31 -14.25 4.57 -22.95
CA THR A 31 -14.26 3.14 -23.22
C THR A 31 -15.62 2.47 -23.01
N THR A 32 -16.63 3.20 -22.50
CA THR A 32 -17.97 2.66 -22.17
C THR A 32 -19.07 3.68 -22.51
N CYS A 33 -20.25 3.17 -22.94
CA CYS A 33 -21.42 4.00 -23.25
C CYS A 33 -22.17 4.48 -21.97
N LYS A 34 -21.91 3.86 -20.82
CA LYS A 34 -22.55 4.25 -19.55
C LYS A 34 -21.74 5.33 -18.84
N GLU A 35 -22.44 6.35 -18.36
CA GLU A 35 -21.82 7.36 -17.48
C GLU A 35 -21.63 6.77 -16.09
N TYR A 36 -20.38 6.51 -15.76
CA TYR A 36 -19.99 6.12 -14.40
C TYR A 36 -19.16 7.24 -13.80
N SER A 37 -19.37 7.53 -12.51
CA SER A 37 -18.46 8.38 -11.76
C SER A 37 -17.06 7.71 -11.71
N ASN A 38 -16.01 8.52 -11.58
CA ASN A 38 -14.64 8.02 -11.49
C ASN A 38 -14.47 6.95 -10.41
N LEU A 39 -15.23 7.05 -9.33
CA LEU A 39 -15.26 6.11 -8.21
C LEU A 39 -15.90 4.77 -8.63
N GLN A 40 -17.01 4.80 -9.36
CA GLN A 40 -17.66 3.60 -9.89
C GLN A 40 -16.80 2.87 -10.92
N ILE A 41 -16.05 3.61 -11.75
CA ILE A 41 -15.09 3.03 -12.70
C ILE A 41 -13.99 2.28 -11.94
N ARG A 42 -13.44 2.89 -10.87
CA ARG A 42 -12.42 2.25 -10.02
C ARG A 42 -12.95 1.01 -9.29
N ILE A 43 -14.13 1.11 -8.69
CA ILE A 43 -14.74 -0.06 -8.02
C ILE A 43 -14.98 -1.19 -9.01
N ARG A 44 -15.47 -0.90 -10.21
CA ARG A 44 -15.66 -1.92 -11.25
C ARG A 44 -14.36 -2.54 -11.75
N SER A 45 -13.31 -1.73 -11.93
CA SER A 45 -12.01 -2.30 -12.30
C SER A 45 -11.50 -3.25 -11.23
N LEU A 46 -11.61 -2.90 -9.96
CA LEU A 46 -11.22 -3.76 -8.83
C LEU A 46 -12.06 -5.06 -8.78
N LEU A 47 -13.36 -4.98 -9.00
CA LEU A 47 -14.23 -6.17 -9.05
C LEU A 47 -13.92 -7.05 -10.26
N HIS A 48 -13.57 -6.46 -11.41
CA HIS A 48 -13.19 -7.20 -12.60
C HIS A 48 -11.84 -7.90 -12.43
N GLU A 49 -10.87 -7.22 -11.80
CA GLU A 49 -9.58 -7.77 -11.41
C GLU A 49 -9.76 -9.00 -10.51
N ARG A 50 -10.57 -8.87 -9.45
CA ARG A 50 -10.87 -9.98 -8.53
C ARG A 50 -11.49 -11.20 -9.21
N ASN A 51 -12.28 -11.02 -10.26
CA ASN A 51 -12.89 -12.11 -11.02
C ASN A 51 -11.93 -12.70 -12.08
N ALA A 52 -11.00 -11.92 -12.60
CA ALA A 52 -9.98 -12.36 -13.53
C ALA A 52 -8.90 -13.20 -12.84
N ASP A 53 -8.56 -12.90 -11.57
CA ASP A 53 -7.59 -13.66 -10.76
C ASP A 53 -8.00 -15.12 -10.54
N LYS A 54 -9.30 -15.42 -10.54
CA LYS A 54 -9.78 -16.80 -10.47
C LYS A 54 -9.48 -17.61 -11.74
N LYS A 55 -9.19 -16.98 -12.87
CA LYS A 55 -8.99 -17.61 -14.17
C LYS A 55 -7.55 -17.62 -14.71
N GLN A 56 -6.68 -16.76 -14.22
CA GLN A 56 -5.35 -16.63 -14.82
C GLN A 56 -4.26 -16.22 -13.80
N LYS A 57 -3.24 -17.07 -13.65
CA LYS A 57 -2.04 -16.94 -12.80
C LYS A 57 -1.09 -15.76 -13.14
N ASN A 58 -1.49 -14.79 -13.95
CA ASN A 58 -0.64 -13.67 -14.34
C ASN A 58 -0.81 -12.45 -13.42
N LEU A 59 -0.17 -12.50 -12.26
CA LEU A 59 -0.15 -11.44 -11.25
C LEU A 59 0.65 -10.17 -11.65
N LYS A 60 1.27 -10.16 -12.83
CA LYS A 60 2.26 -9.11 -13.21
C LYS A 60 1.71 -7.67 -13.36
N ASN A 61 0.39 -7.44 -13.39
CA ASN A 61 -0.17 -6.12 -13.72
C ASN A 61 -1.30 -5.62 -12.79
N GLN A 62 -1.46 -6.19 -11.58
CA GLN A 62 -2.62 -5.88 -10.73
C GLN A 62 -2.18 -5.46 -9.33
N THR A 63 -1.97 -4.19 -9.10
CA THR A 63 -1.35 -3.65 -7.87
C THR A 63 -2.12 -3.99 -6.58
N VAL A 64 -3.44 -3.98 -6.59
CA VAL A 64 -4.26 -4.23 -5.38
C VAL A 64 -4.41 -5.72 -5.10
N SER A 65 -4.73 -6.52 -6.11
CA SER A 65 -4.84 -7.98 -5.98
C SER A 65 -3.50 -8.61 -5.59
N GLN A 66 -2.40 -8.06 -6.11
CA GLN A 66 -1.04 -8.44 -5.74
C GLN A 66 -0.78 -8.22 -4.24
N ARG A 67 -1.11 -7.03 -3.71
CA ARG A 67 -0.93 -6.72 -2.29
C ARG A 67 -1.72 -7.65 -1.39
N LEU A 68 -2.99 -7.88 -1.69
CA LEU A 68 -3.84 -8.80 -0.94
C LEU A 68 -3.30 -10.23 -0.96
N PHE A 69 -2.77 -10.67 -2.10
CA PHE A 69 -2.14 -11.96 -2.22
C PHE A 69 -0.88 -12.07 -1.34
N PHE A 70 0.00 -11.05 -1.35
CA PHE A 70 1.20 -11.03 -0.51
C PHE A 70 0.85 -10.91 0.98
N TRP A 71 -0.20 -10.18 1.35
CA TRP A 71 -0.66 -10.12 2.72
C TRP A 71 -1.16 -11.47 3.22
N LYS A 72 -1.93 -12.19 2.39
CA LYS A 72 -2.35 -13.56 2.72
C LYS A 72 -1.15 -14.48 2.91
N LYS A 73 -0.20 -14.43 2.00
CA LYS A 73 1.05 -15.21 2.10
C LYS A 73 1.89 -14.82 3.31
N GLY A 74 2.00 -13.53 3.61
CA GLY A 74 2.69 -13.04 4.80
C GLY A 74 2.07 -13.56 6.09
N LEU A 75 0.74 -13.65 6.17
CA LEU A 75 0.06 -14.26 7.30
C LEU A 75 0.36 -15.77 7.40
N GLU A 76 0.39 -16.49 6.29
CA GLU A 76 0.79 -17.92 6.27
C GLU A 76 2.23 -18.10 6.77
N ILE A 77 3.17 -17.23 6.36
CA ILE A 77 4.56 -17.22 6.83
C ILE A 77 4.63 -16.89 8.33
N PHE A 78 3.94 -15.85 8.78
CA PHE A 78 3.88 -15.48 10.20
C PHE A 78 3.42 -16.66 11.07
N LEU A 79 2.41 -17.41 10.64
CA LEU A 79 1.88 -18.56 11.39
C LEU A 79 2.87 -19.73 11.53
N LYS A 80 3.94 -19.77 10.72
CA LYS A 80 5.02 -20.77 10.89
C LYS A 80 5.87 -20.47 12.14
N ALA A 81 6.06 -19.20 12.52
CA ALA A 81 6.85 -18.78 13.68
C ALA A 81 6.20 -17.59 14.42
N PRO A 82 5.02 -17.76 15.05
CA PRO A 82 4.20 -16.63 15.52
C PRO A 82 4.76 -15.91 16.74
N ILE A 83 5.54 -16.58 17.61
CA ILE A 83 6.00 -16.00 18.90
C ILE A 83 7.23 -15.12 18.69
N PHE A 84 8.29 -15.67 18.11
CA PHE A 84 9.61 -14.99 17.95
C PHE A 84 9.90 -14.55 16.54
N GLY A 85 9.07 -14.93 15.55
CA GLY A 85 9.27 -14.63 14.14
C GLY A 85 10.45 -15.40 13.52
N HIS A 86 10.78 -15.00 12.29
CA HIS A 86 11.85 -15.63 11.48
C HIS A 86 13.22 -14.92 11.63
N GLY A 87 13.29 -13.91 12.49
CA GLY A 87 14.47 -13.06 12.67
C GLY A 87 14.54 -11.87 11.70
N PRO A 88 15.45 -10.92 11.94
CA PRO A 88 15.64 -9.76 11.08
C PRO A 88 15.92 -10.17 9.63
N GLY A 89 15.13 -9.68 8.68
CA GLY A 89 15.23 -10.05 7.26
C GLY A 89 14.63 -11.41 6.90
N GLY A 90 14.09 -12.17 7.87
CA GLY A 90 13.49 -13.48 7.66
C GLY A 90 12.31 -13.44 6.68
N SER A 91 11.53 -12.36 6.68
CA SER A 91 10.45 -12.13 5.70
C SER A 91 10.95 -12.27 4.26
N LYS A 92 12.11 -11.67 3.93
CA LYS A 92 12.70 -11.72 2.59
C LYS A 92 13.07 -13.14 2.16
N VAL A 93 13.59 -13.93 3.09
CA VAL A 93 14.00 -15.32 2.85
C VAL A 93 12.78 -16.19 2.64
N GLU A 94 11.80 -16.12 3.55
CA GLU A 94 10.59 -16.92 3.51
C GLU A 94 9.74 -16.64 2.26
N TYR A 95 9.57 -15.36 1.88
CA TYR A 95 8.89 -15.03 0.62
C TYR A 95 9.62 -15.59 -0.60
N LYS A 96 10.95 -15.57 -0.62
CA LYS A 96 11.75 -16.09 -1.71
C LYS A 96 11.64 -17.62 -1.82
N GLU A 97 11.66 -18.33 -0.70
CA GLU A 97 11.52 -19.78 -0.67
C GLU A 97 10.14 -20.25 -1.13
N ASP A 98 9.06 -19.61 -0.68
CA ASP A 98 7.70 -19.95 -1.06
C ASP A 98 7.43 -19.76 -2.56
N TYR A 99 8.12 -18.82 -3.20
CA TYR A 99 7.90 -18.51 -4.62
C TYR A 99 8.83 -19.23 -5.59
N LYS A 100 9.93 -19.84 -5.12
CA LYS A 100 10.95 -20.51 -5.97
C LYS A 100 11.35 -19.71 -7.21
N THR A 101 11.24 -18.38 -7.17
CA THR A 101 11.54 -17.50 -8.29
C THR A 101 12.85 -16.78 -8.03
N ASN A 102 13.76 -16.81 -9.01
CA ASN A 102 14.97 -15.98 -9.03
C ASN A 102 14.67 -14.50 -9.36
N GLU A 103 13.38 -14.16 -9.54
CA GLU A 103 12.91 -12.80 -9.81
C GLU A 103 12.81 -12.02 -8.51
N THR A 104 12.81 -10.70 -8.60
CA THR A 104 12.81 -9.71 -7.51
C THR A 104 12.03 -10.15 -6.27
N PRO A 105 12.63 -10.01 -5.07
CA PRO A 105 11.98 -10.39 -3.84
C PRO A 105 10.65 -9.66 -3.70
N LEU A 106 9.59 -10.44 -3.58
CA LEU A 106 8.23 -9.94 -3.41
C LEU A 106 8.04 -9.66 -1.93
N PHE A 107 7.60 -8.45 -1.58
CA PHE A 107 7.36 -8.02 -0.20
C PHE A 107 5.88 -7.83 0.05
N ALA A 108 5.49 -7.86 1.33
CA ALA A 108 4.13 -7.57 1.73
C ALA A 108 3.69 -6.14 1.40
N HIS A 109 4.64 -5.20 1.19
CA HIS A 109 4.37 -3.77 1.12
C HIS A 109 3.48 -3.31 2.27
N ASN A 110 3.80 -3.78 3.47
CA ASN A 110 3.11 -3.46 4.72
C ASN A 110 4.07 -3.67 5.88
N GLN A 111 4.56 -2.59 6.46
CA GLN A 111 5.55 -2.62 7.53
C GLN A 111 5.09 -3.43 8.76
N PHE A 112 3.80 -3.36 9.12
CA PHE A 112 3.29 -4.10 10.27
C PHE A 112 3.38 -5.61 10.05
N LEU A 113 3.02 -6.08 8.86
CA LEU A 113 3.10 -7.49 8.51
C LEU A 113 4.55 -7.96 8.42
N THR A 114 5.43 -7.15 7.85
CA THR A 114 6.87 -7.43 7.78
C THR A 114 7.48 -7.54 9.17
N GLN A 115 7.12 -6.65 10.11
CA GLN A 115 7.58 -6.73 11.49
C GLN A 115 7.02 -7.95 12.23
N LEU A 116 5.76 -8.29 12.00
CA LEU A 116 5.18 -9.53 12.56
C LEU A 116 5.91 -10.78 12.07
N ILE A 117 6.25 -10.87 10.80
CA ILE A 117 7.00 -12.00 10.24
C ILE A 117 8.42 -12.05 10.82
N ASN A 118 9.10 -10.91 10.87
CA ASN A 118 10.48 -10.84 11.32
C ASN A 118 10.63 -11.07 12.83
N LEU A 119 9.79 -10.44 13.64
CA LEU A 119 9.95 -10.36 15.11
C LEU A 119 8.95 -11.23 15.89
N GLY A 120 7.97 -11.80 15.20
CA GLY A 120 6.85 -12.45 15.86
C GLY A 120 5.99 -11.48 16.68
N ILE A 121 5.02 -12.01 17.41
CA ILE A 121 4.13 -11.19 18.23
C ILE A 121 4.86 -10.51 19.40
N SER A 122 5.85 -11.20 19.99
CA SER A 122 6.61 -10.68 21.14
C SER A 122 7.42 -9.44 20.75
N GLY A 123 8.22 -9.53 19.69
CA GLY A 123 9.03 -8.40 19.21
C GLY A 123 8.17 -7.30 18.59
N PHE A 124 7.06 -7.64 17.94
CA PHE A 124 6.11 -6.67 17.40
C PHE A 124 5.47 -5.81 18.50
N ILE A 125 5.08 -6.42 19.65
CA ILE A 125 4.57 -5.66 20.78
C ILE A 125 5.62 -4.72 21.34
N ILE A 126 6.86 -5.18 21.52
CA ILE A 126 7.96 -4.32 21.98
C ILE A 126 8.19 -3.16 21.02
N TRP A 127 8.21 -3.43 19.72
CA TRP A 127 8.38 -2.40 18.69
C TRP A 127 7.25 -1.36 18.73
N LEU A 128 5.98 -1.79 18.88
CA LEU A 128 4.85 -0.87 19.04
C LEU A 128 4.97 -0.05 20.34
N LEU A 129 5.38 -0.66 21.44
CA LEU A 129 5.57 0.04 22.71
C LEU A 129 6.64 1.13 22.60
N ILE A 130 7.73 0.87 21.89
CA ILE A 130 8.77 1.88 21.61
C ILE A 130 8.19 3.06 20.83
N LEU A 131 7.40 2.79 19.78
CA LEU A 131 6.75 3.85 19.00
C LEU A 131 5.77 4.68 19.84
N LEU A 132 4.96 4.02 20.67
CA LEU A 132 3.99 4.67 21.56
C LEU A 132 4.67 5.43 22.70
N TYR A 133 5.76 4.90 23.24
CA TYR A 133 6.53 5.57 24.30
C TYR A 133 7.02 6.94 23.83
N SER A 134 7.49 7.03 22.60
CA SER A 134 7.90 8.31 22.00
C SER A 134 6.77 9.35 22.01
N PHE A 135 5.52 8.92 21.84
CA PHE A 135 4.36 9.80 21.91
C PHE A 135 4.12 10.34 23.32
N PHE A 136 4.25 9.51 24.34
CA PHE A 136 4.00 9.92 25.72
C PHE A 136 5.08 10.85 26.29
N GLN A 137 6.30 10.81 25.76
CA GLN A 137 7.42 11.67 26.20
C GLN A 137 7.40 13.06 25.56
N THR A 138 6.55 13.29 24.58
CA THR A 138 6.54 14.55 23.84
C THR A 138 5.82 15.64 24.62
N ASN A 139 6.43 16.84 24.67
CA ASN A 139 5.85 18.01 25.29
C ASN A 139 4.55 18.43 24.57
N LYS A 140 3.53 18.88 25.34
CA LYS A 140 2.22 19.29 24.80
C LYS A 140 2.30 20.32 23.65
N LYS A 141 3.31 21.19 23.65
CA LYS A 141 3.52 22.17 22.56
C LYS A 141 3.94 21.52 21.23
N LEU A 142 4.62 20.40 21.27
CA LEU A 142 5.10 19.67 20.08
C LEU A 142 4.07 18.64 19.58
N THR A 143 3.04 18.34 20.37
CA THR A 143 2.00 17.39 20.03
C THR A 143 1.30 17.77 18.72
N SER A 144 1.12 19.05 18.40
CA SER A 144 0.51 19.53 17.16
C SER A 144 1.33 19.17 15.89
N ILE A 145 2.63 18.97 16.01
CA ILE A 145 3.50 18.51 14.90
C ILE A 145 3.65 16.99 14.93
N LEU A 146 3.74 16.41 16.13
CA LEU A 146 3.91 14.98 16.30
C LEU A 146 2.72 14.18 15.78
N ILE A 147 1.49 14.62 16.04
CA ILE A 147 0.28 13.90 15.59
C ILE A 147 0.23 13.75 14.06
N PRO A 148 0.35 14.81 13.24
CA PRO A 148 0.39 14.68 11.80
C PRO A 148 1.55 13.79 11.32
N TYR A 149 2.72 13.91 11.94
CA TYR A 149 3.86 13.06 11.62
C TYR A 149 3.57 11.57 11.86
N LEU A 150 3.01 11.21 13.02
CA LEU A 150 2.64 9.82 13.33
C LEU A 150 1.55 9.29 12.41
N VAL A 151 0.56 10.11 12.05
CA VAL A 151 -0.48 9.75 11.08
C VAL A 151 0.14 9.45 9.72
N LEU A 152 1.03 10.31 9.22
CA LEU A 152 1.75 10.09 7.97
C LEU A 152 2.57 8.81 8.02
N MET A 153 3.32 8.57 9.10
CA MET A 153 4.09 7.35 9.29
C MET A 153 3.21 6.11 9.32
N PHE A 154 2.10 6.15 10.05
CA PHE A 154 1.14 5.05 10.11
C PHE A 154 0.57 4.71 8.72
N LEU A 155 0.14 5.71 7.95
CA LEU A 155 -0.36 5.51 6.60
C LEU A 155 0.73 4.98 5.65
N SER A 156 1.97 5.46 5.80
CA SER A 156 3.11 4.97 5.04
C SER A 156 3.42 3.50 5.36
N PHE A 157 3.38 3.11 6.63
CA PHE A 157 3.58 1.73 7.08
C PHE A 157 2.51 0.77 6.60
N LEU A 158 1.27 1.26 6.39
CA LEU A 158 0.21 0.46 5.78
C LEU A 158 0.41 0.23 4.28
N SER A 159 1.10 1.15 3.62
CA SER A 159 1.23 1.13 2.15
C SER A 159 2.55 0.58 1.65
N ASP A 160 3.61 0.59 2.49
CA ASP A 160 4.94 0.12 2.09
C ASP A 160 5.83 -0.26 3.30
N ASP A 161 6.92 -0.98 3.02
CA ASP A 161 7.94 -1.40 3.99
C ASP A 161 8.98 -0.27 4.20
N MET A 162 8.54 0.84 4.80
CA MET A 162 9.33 2.08 4.92
C MET A 162 10.64 1.90 5.69
N ILE A 163 10.63 1.10 6.76
CA ILE A 163 11.83 0.86 7.62
C ILE A 163 12.81 -0.12 6.96
N GLU A 164 12.40 -0.84 5.93
CA GLU A 164 13.29 -1.73 5.17
C GLU A 164 14.11 -0.98 4.09
N VAL A 165 13.78 0.29 3.85
CA VAL A 165 14.42 1.14 2.84
C VAL A 165 15.18 2.28 3.52
N GLN A 166 16.44 2.51 3.11
CA GLN A 166 17.30 3.52 3.72
C GLN A 166 16.67 4.93 3.78
N ALA A 167 16.00 5.36 2.71
CA ALA A 167 15.32 6.65 2.67
C ALA A 167 14.24 6.76 3.73
N GLY A 168 13.44 5.70 3.92
CA GLY A 168 12.38 5.65 4.92
C GLY A 168 12.94 5.68 6.35
N VAL A 169 13.97 4.90 6.63
CA VAL A 169 14.67 4.93 7.94
C VAL A 169 15.22 6.32 8.22
N THR A 170 15.85 6.95 7.23
CA THR A 170 16.44 8.29 7.40
C THR A 170 15.37 9.33 7.72
N ILE A 171 14.27 9.36 6.97
CA ILE A 171 13.15 10.28 7.20
C ILE A 171 12.52 10.01 8.57
N PHE A 172 12.25 8.75 8.88
CA PHE A 172 11.65 8.35 10.15
C PHE A 172 12.52 8.77 11.34
N SER A 173 13.80 8.42 11.32
CA SER A 173 14.72 8.74 12.43
C SER A 173 15.02 10.23 12.53
N LEU A 174 15.33 10.90 11.41
CA LEU A 174 15.68 12.33 11.42
C LEU A 174 14.52 13.19 11.91
N ILE A 175 13.35 13.07 11.28
CA ILE A 175 12.18 13.89 11.65
C ILE A 175 11.68 13.50 13.05
N GLY A 176 11.64 12.21 13.36
CA GLY A 176 11.25 11.72 14.69
C GLY A 176 12.15 12.27 15.80
N THR A 177 13.47 12.22 15.64
CA THR A 177 14.41 12.76 16.61
C THR A 177 14.32 14.29 16.70
N MET A 178 14.19 14.99 15.58
CA MET A 178 13.97 16.44 15.60
C MET A 178 12.74 16.84 16.40
N ILE A 179 11.63 16.10 16.26
CA ILE A 179 10.40 16.37 17.02
C ILE A 179 10.58 16.04 18.50
N LEU A 180 11.20 14.91 18.83
CA LEU A 180 11.36 14.45 20.21
C LEU A 180 12.34 15.29 21.01
N PHE A 181 13.42 15.76 20.39
CA PHE A 181 14.52 16.48 21.05
C PHE A 181 14.51 17.99 20.76
N SER A 182 13.51 18.54 20.03
CA SER A 182 13.41 19.98 19.87
C SER A 182 12.98 20.66 21.16
N ASP A 183 13.73 21.68 21.55
CA ASP A 183 13.40 22.50 22.69
C ASP A 183 12.18 23.39 22.37
N PRO A 184 11.10 23.32 23.15
CA PRO A 184 9.91 24.13 22.92
C PRO A 184 10.13 25.64 23.07
N THR A 185 11.22 26.08 23.71
CA THR A 185 11.55 27.49 23.89
C THR A 185 11.94 28.18 22.58
N ILE A 186 12.58 27.46 21.65
CA ILE A 186 13.03 27.99 20.35
C ILE A 186 11.84 28.42 19.47
N ILE A 187 10.68 27.84 19.65
CA ILE A 187 9.47 28.10 18.81
C ILE A 187 8.74 29.36 19.34
N THR A 188 8.92 29.74 20.60
CA THR A 188 8.19 30.83 21.24
C THR A 188 8.87 32.20 21.10
N GLU A 189 10.18 32.26 20.91
CA GLU A 189 10.92 33.54 20.75
C GLU A 189 10.65 34.28 19.43
N LYS A 190 10.04 33.62 18.44
CA LYS A 190 9.74 34.23 17.13
C LYS A 190 8.37 34.92 17.07
N LYS A 191 7.65 35.06 18.19
CA LYS A 191 6.32 35.71 18.29
C LYS A 191 6.26 36.93 19.20
N SER A 192 7.39 37.43 19.67
CA SER A 192 7.45 38.75 20.39
C SER A 192 7.94 39.88 19.46
#